data_7c33c66ea98148737e8b41d57552d9db
#
_entry.id   7c33c66ea98148737e8b41d57552d9db
#
_cell.length_a   1.000
_cell.length_b   1.000
_cell.length_c   1.000
_cell.angle_alpha   90.00
_cell.angle_beta   90.00
_cell.angle_gamma   90.00
#
_symmetry.space_group_name_H-M   'P 1'
#
loop_
_entity.id
_entity.type
_entity.pdbx_description
1 polymer ?
#
loop_
_entity_poly.entity_id
_entity_poly.type
_entity_poly.pdbx_seq_one_letter_code
_entity_poly.pdbx_strand_id
1 'polypeptide(L)'
;RDRSVSRGLGDVYKRQPEDRKRIEDFQLEVLKRKAALLPRFEKYCNEKGLKFRAPVEEIYDYCVLEYSFALWQWGTPVSSIPATTASDDEIFAHLLDISNPDYFIADSPTASFFVQAARELGYYGYDTKPFKKYLSIQSSKDYLHRLMLPEELKDMPFDKTLSKKITKFLKENDPKMIFIYGQNDPWTAAGVTWLKGKKNIHVFVEPGGSHRARIGTLPEEEKKQVMELINEWLKQ
;
A
#
# COMPACT_ATOMS: atom_id res chain seq x y z
N ARG A 1 -11.26 -3.68 -15.30
CA ARG A 1 -9.92 -4.30 -15.48
C ARG A 1 -8.88 -3.34 -14.91
N ASP A 2 -8.66 -3.44 -13.61
CA ASP A 2 -7.58 -2.74 -12.92
C ASP A 2 -6.24 -3.39 -13.27
N ARG A 3 -5.59 -2.88 -14.31
CA ARG A 3 -4.26 -3.36 -14.72
C ARG A 3 -3.09 -2.46 -14.26
N SER A 4 -3.37 -1.28 -13.69
CA SER A 4 -2.31 -0.30 -13.42
C SER A 4 -1.58 -0.51 -12.09
N VAL A 5 -2.28 -0.81 -11.03
CA VAL A 5 -1.69 -0.95 -9.68
C VAL A 5 -1.03 -2.31 -9.49
N SER A 6 -1.61 -3.38 -10.05
CA SER A 6 -1.07 -4.74 -10.02
C SER A 6 0.32 -4.89 -10.69
N ARG A 7 0.66 -4.03 -11.67
CA ARG A 7 1.95 -4.09 -12.37
C ARG A 7 3.12 -3.55 -11.53
N GLY A 8 2.88 -2.56 -10.70
CA GLY A 8 3.95 -1.96 -9.91
C GLY A 8 4.35 -2.78 -8.70
N LEU A 9 3.37 -3.40 -8.01
CA LEU A 9 3.68 -4.43 -7.01
C LEU A 9 4.53 -5.55 -7.64
N GLY A 10 4.20 -5.96 -8.89
CA GLY A 10 4.98 -6.95 -9.62
C GLY A 10 6.44 -6.55 -9.88
N ASP A 11 6.76 -5.27 -10.02
CA ASP A 11 8.13 -4.81 -10.30
C ASP A 11 8.99 -4.70 -9.03
N VAL A 12 8.43 -4.31 -7.89
CA VAL A 12 9.10 -4.37 -6.59
C VAL A 12 9.39 -5.84 -6.22
N TYR A 13 8.43 -6.71 -6.38
CA TYR A 13 8.59 -8.16 -6.13
C TYR A 13 9.56 -8.87 -7.07
N LYS A 14 9.73 -8.43 -8.30
CA LYS A 14 10.67 -9.06 -9.25
C LYS A 14 12.13 -8.82 -8.92
N ARG A 15 12.45 -7.77 -8.14
CA ARG A 15 13.83 -7.38 -7.87
C ARG A 15 14.50 -8.19 -6.76
N GLN A 16 13.72 -8.83 -5.87
CA GLN A 16 14.23 -9.59 -4.72
C GLN A 16 13.37 -10.85 -4.48
N PRO A 17 13.55 -11.92 -5.24
CA PRO A 17 12.75 -13.15 -5.12
C PRO A 17 12.81 -13.79 -3.71
N GLU A 18 13.94 -13.68 -3.03
CA GLU A 18 14.14 -14.22 -1.67
C GLU A 18 13.34 -13.45 -0.65
N ASP A 19 13.31 -12.13 -0.74
CA ASP A 19 12.51 -11.27 0.15
C ASP A 19 11.01 -11.55 -0.03
N ARG A 20 10.57 -11.68 -1.27
CA ARG A 20 9.18 -12.07 -1.58
C ARG A 20 8.82 -13.39 -0.92
N LYS A 21 9.68 -14.40 -1.09
CA LYS A 21 9.45 -15.71 -0.48
C LYS A 21 9.37 -15.62 1.04
N ARG A 22 10.24 -14.87 1.68
CA ARG A 22 10.23 -14.69 3.13
C ARG A 22 8.93 -14.03 3.62
N ILE A 23 8.44 -13.03 2.90
CA ILE A 23 7.17 -12.36 3.19
C ILE A 23 6.00 -13.33 3.04
N GLU A 24 5.93 -14.07 1.92
CA GLU A 24 4.88 -15.07 1.68
C GLU A 24 4.92 -16.21 2.71
N ASP A 25 6.10 -16.69 3.07
CA ASP A 25 6.27 -17.74 4.09
C ASP A 25 5.75 -17.27 5.46
N PHE A 26 6.00 -16.01 5.83
CA PHE A 26 5.46 -15.42 7.06
C PHE A 26 3.92 -15.32 7.00
N GLN A 27 3.36 -14.77 5.92
CA GLN A 27 1.91 -14.66 5.74
C GLN A 27 1.24 -16.04 5.80
N LEU A 28 1.82 -17.05 5.16
CA LEU A 28 1.35 -18.44 5.21
C LEU A 28 1.40 -19.00 6.64
N GLU A 29 2.46 -18.72 7.38
CA GLU A 29 2.60 -19.22 8.76
C GLU A 29 1.56 -18.59 9.68
N VAL A 30 1.33 -17.28 9.57
CA VAL A 30 0.25 -16.59 10.30
C VAL A 30 -1.11 -17.24 10.01
N LEU A 31 -1.41 -17.52 8.75
CA LEU A 31 -2.68 -18.15 8.36
C LEU A 31 -2.79 -19.61 8.83
N LYS A 32 -1.72 -20.40 8.81
CA LYS A 32 -1.70 -21.76 9.34
C LYS A 32 -1.99 -21.81 10.84
N ARG A 33 -1.53 -20.79 11.57
CA ARG A 33 -1.76 -20.63 13.01
C ARG A 33 -3.07 -19.91 13.35
N LYS A 34 -3.95 -19.71 12.39
CA LYS A 34 -5.21 -18.97 12.56
C LYS A 34 -6.01 -19.47 13.77
N ALA A 35 -6.11 -20.77 13.99
CA ALA A 35 -6.83 -21.34 15.14
C ALA A 35 -6.29 -20.85 16.51
N ALA A 36 -5.00 -20.58 16.63
CA ALA A 36 -4.37 -20.05 17.85
C ALA A 36 -4.38 -18.51 17.89
N LEU A 37 -4.19 -17.86 16.75
CA LEU A 37 -3.99 -16.42 16.68
C LEU A 37 -5.29 -15.61 16.54
N LEU A 38 -6.33 -16.15 15.90
CA LEU A 38 -7.61 -15.44 15.74
C LEU A 38 -8.28 -15.09 17.09
N PRO A 39 -8.35 -15.95 18.11
CA PRO A 39 -8.91 -15.54 19.39
C PRO A 39 -8.14 -14.39 20.07
N ARG A 40 -6.82 -14.33 19.87
CA ARG A 40 -5.96 -13.23 20.35
C ARG A 40 -6.25 -11.95 19.59
N PHE A 41 -6.46 -12.05 18.28
CA PHE A 41 -6.81 -10.93 17.42
C PHE A 41 -8.19 -10.34 17.76
N GLU A 42 -9.18 -11.20 17.99
CA GLU A 42 -10.51 -10.80 18.46
C GLU A 42 -10.44 -10.08 19.80
N LYS A 43 -9.68 -10.62 20.75
CA LYS A 43 -9.43 -9.99 22.05
C LYS A 43 -8.81 -8.61 21.88
N TYR A 44 -7.74 -8.50 21.09
CA TYR A 44 -7.07 -7.22 20.79
C TYR A 44 -8.04 -6.20 20.20
N CYS A 45 -8.84 -6.58 19.20
CA CYS A 45 -9.83 -5.70 18.58
C CYS A 45 -10.89 -5.22 19.57
N ASN A 46 -11.37 -6.12 20.44
CA ASN A 46 -12.35 -5.79 21.47
C ASN A 46 -11.80 -4.84 22.53
N GLU A 47 -10.58 -5.08 23.03
CA GLU A 47 -9.90 -4.22 24.00
C GLU A 47 -9.64 -2.82 23.47
N LYS A 48 -9.38 -2.70 22.16
CA LYS A 48 -9.22 -1.41 21.46
C LYS A 48 -10.54 -0.77 21.03
N GLY A 49 -11.67 -1.47 21.21
CA GLY A 49 -12.99 -0.97 20.79
C GLY A 49 -13.16 -0.82 19.28
N LEU A 50 -12.37 -1.55 18.47
CA LEU A 50 -12.39 -1.45 17.01
C LEU A 50 -13.71 -1.97 16.46
N LYS A 51 -14.31 -1.23 15.52
CA LYS A 51 -15.52 -1.60 14.81
C LYS A 51 -15.27 -1.77 13.34
N PHE A 52 -15.76 -2.82 12.75
CA PHE A 52 -15.55 -3.17 11.35
C PHE A 52 -16.88 -3.37 10.63
N ARG A 53 -16.87 -3.26 9.30
CA ARG A 53 -18.02 -3.55 8.42
C ARG A 53 -18.08 -5.01 7.97
N ALA A 54 -17.17 -5.85 8.45
CA ALA A 54 -17.10 -7.28 8.17
C ALA A 54 -16.78 -8.06 9.46
N PRO A 55 -17.01 -9.39 9.48
CA PRO A 55 -16.60 -10.25 10.58
C PRO A 55 -15.12 -10.12 10.91
N VAL A 56 -14.75 -10.19 12.19
CA VAL A 56 -13.35 -10.03 12.65
C VAL A 56 -12.42 -11.07 12.01
N GLU A 57 -12.91 -12.27 11.74
CA GLU A 57 -12.14 -13.29 11.03
C GLU A 57 -11.75 -12.88 9.61
N GLU A 58 -12.63 -12.18 8.89
CA GLU A 58 -12.31 -11.63 7.58
C GLU A 58 -11.29 -10.48 7.69
N ILE A 59 -11.41 -9.64 8.72
CA ILE A 59 -10.43 -8.57 8.98
C ILE A 59 -9.05 -9.15 9.27
N TYR A 60 -8.98 -10.27 10.01
CA TYR A 60 -7.73 -11.00 10.21
C TYR A 60 -7.10 -11.40 8.87
N ASP A 61 -7.88 -12.00 7.97
CA ASP A 61 -7.42 -12.36 6.63
C ASP A 61 -6.89 -11.13 5.86
N TYR A 62 -7.63 -10.02 5.94
CA TYR A 62 -7.19 -8.78 5.27
C TYR A 62 -5.92 -8.19 5.89
N CYS A 63 -5.73 -8.26 7.21
CA CYS A 63 -4.47 -7.86 7.84
C CYS A 63 -3.30 -8.71 7.32
N VAL A 64 -3.50 -10.01 7.16
CA VAL A 64 -2.46 -10.88 6.59
C VAL A 64 -2.19 -10.56 5.12
N LEU A 65 -3.22 -10.27 4.33
CA LEU A 65 -3.05 -9.90 2.91
C LEU A 65 -2.39 -8.52 2.74
N GLU A 66 -2.71 -7.57 3.62
CA GLU A 66 -2.13 -6.22 3.64
C GLU A 66 -0.65 -6.21 4.04
N TYR A 67 -0.21 -7.20 4.81
CA TYR A 67 1.11 -7.27 5.39
C TYR A 67 2.25 -6.98 4.39
N SER A 68 2.22 -7.59 3.22
CA SER A 68 3.26 -7.39 2.20
C SER A 68 3.30 -5.96 1.66
N PHE A 69 2.13 -5.33 1.50
CA PHE A 69 2.03 -3.96 1.04
C PHE A 69 2.54 -2.99 2.11
N ALA A 70 2.04 -3.13 3.35
CA ALA A 70 2.42 -2.28 4.46
C ALA A 70 3.92 -2.36 4.78
N LEU A 71 4.51 -3.57 4.76
CA LEU A 71 5.94 -3.77 5.00
C LEU A 71 6.79 -2.93 4.04
N TRP A 72 6.51 -3.01 2.74
CA TRP A 72 7.24 -2.24 1.73
C TRP A 72 6.91 -0.75 1.79
N GLN A 73 5.64 -0.40 1.98
CA GLN A 73 5.20 0.98 2.06
C GLN A 73 5.95 1.74 3.16
N TRP A 74 6.09 1.15 4.33
CA TRP A 74 6.71 1.82 5.47
C TRP A 74 8.21 1.60 5.58
N GLY A 75 8.78 0.76 4.71
CA GLY A 75 10.22 0.49 4.65
C GLY A 75 10.72 -0.37 5.80
N THR A 76 9.88 -1.26 6.31
CA THR A 76 10.29 -2.24 7.32
C THR A 76 11.29 -3.23 6.70
N PRO A 77 12.46 -3.44 7.31
CA PRO A 77 13.45 -4.38 6.78
C PRO A 77 12.91 -5.82 6.74
N VAL A 78 13.06 -6.51 5.62
CA VAL A 78 12.67 -7.92 5.49
C VAL A 78 13.42 -8.80 6.49
N SER A 79 14.64 -8.41 6.89
CA SER A 79 15.43 -9.10 7.92
C SER A 79 14.77 -9.09 9.30
N SER A 80 13.85 -8.16 9.60
CA SER A 80 13.11 -8.09 10.86
C SER A 80 11.95 -9.07 10.95
N ILE A 81 11.56 -9.72 9.86
CA ILE A 81 10.48 -10.71 9.85
C ILE A 81 10.88 -11.90 10.72
N PRO A 82 10.07 -12.32 11.73
CA PRO A 82 10.35 -13.49 12.54
C PRO A 82 10.51 -14.76 11.70
N ALA A 83 11.29 -15.71 12.20
CA ALA A 83 11.33 -17.03 11.58
C ALA A 83 9.95 -17.72 11.68
N THR A 84 9.64 -18.59 10.73
CA THR A 84 8.38 -19.37 10.77
C THR A 84 8.28 -20.30 11.98
N THR A 85 9.41 -20.56 12.67
CA THR A 85 9.49 -21.32 13.90
C THR A 85 9.40 -20.47 15.18
N ALA A 86 9.28 -19.14 15.05
CA ALA A 86 9.12 -18.24 16.18
C ALA A 86 7.81 -18.52 16.95
N SER A 87 7.74 -18.06 18.18
CA SER A 87 6.56 -18.23 19.05
C SER A 87 5.32 -17.51 18.45
N ASP A 88 4.14 -17.96 18.89
CA ASP A 88 2.88 -17.27 18.52
C ASP A 88 2.86 -15.82 18.98
N ASP A 89 3.50 -15.51 20.11
CA ASP A 89 3.59 -14.14 20.62
C ASP A 89 4.43 -13.24 19.69
N GLU A 90 5.58 -13.72 19.24
CA GLU A 90 6.46 -12.97 18.33
C GLU A 90 5.80 -12.77 16.96
N ILE A 91 5.20 -13.82 16.40
CA ILE A 91 4.52 -13.75 15.10
C ILE A 91 3.32 -12.80 15.18
N PHE A 92 2.52 -12.90 16.24
CA PHE A 92 1.34 -12.05 16.42
C PHE A 92 1.72 -10.58 16.63
N ALA A 93 2.70 -10.31 17.50
CA ALA A 93 3.18 -8.95 17.74
C ALA A 93 3.72 -8.31 16.46
N HIS A 94 4.49 -9.05 15.68
CA HIS A 94 5.03 -8.57 14.42
C HIS A 94 3.94 -8.32 13.36
N LEU A 95 2.92 -9.18 13.26
CA LEU A 95 1.78 -8.94 12.38
C LEU A 95 1.09 -7.62 12.72
N LEU A 96 0.81 -7.38 14.01
CA LEU A 96 0.13 -6.16 14.46
C LEU A 96 0.99 -4.90 14.28
N ASP A 97 2.31 -5.01 14.40
CA ASP A 97 3.23 -3.88 14.18
C ASP A 97 3.23 -3.44 12.71
N ILE A 98 3.15 -4.38 11.77
CA ILE A 98 3.23 -4.09 10.33
C ILE A 98 1.86 -3.84 9.73
N SER A 99 0.85 -4.64 10.06
CA SER A 99 -0.48 -4.61 9.46
C SER A 99 -1.57 -4.62 10.53
N ASN A 100 -1.74 -3.47 11.16
CA ASN A 100 -2.68 -3.28 12.26
C ASN A 100 -4.14 -3.25 11.75
N PRO A 101 -5.10 -3.89 12.46
CA PRO A 101 -6.52 -3.83 12.10
C PRO A 101 -7.14 -2.44 12.13
N ASP A 102 -6.53 -1.44 12.79
CA ASP A 102 -6.98 -0.05 12.80
C ASP A 102 -7.15 0.51 11.38
N TYR A 103 -6.43 -0.04 10.41
CA TYR A 103 -6.56 0.32 9.01
C TYR A 103 -7.95 0.03 8.44
N PHE A 104 -8.64 -1.01 8.93
CA PHE A 104 -9.92 -1.47 8.41
C PHE A 104 -11.14 -1.03 9.24
N ILE A 105 -10.99 -0.08 10.16
CA ILE A 105 -12.12 0.39 10.99
C ILE A 105 -13.21 1.08 10.18
N ALA A 106 -14.46 0.85 10.60
CA ALA A 106 -15.65 1.35 9.89
C ALA A 106 -15.70 2.88 9.79
N ASP A 107 -15.29 3.59 10.83
CA ASP A 107 -15.33 5.05 10.93
C ASP A 107 -13.90 5.64 10.88
N SER A 108 -13.18 5.26 9.81
CA SER A 108 -11.81 5.74 9.60
C SER A 108 -11.75 7.27 9.43
N PRO A 109 -10.81 7.96 10.10
CA PRO A 109 -10.59 9.39 9.87
C PRO A 109 -10.13 9.70 8.43
N THR A 110 -9.70 8.69 7.69
CA THR A 110 -9.29 8.79 6.28
C THR A 110 -10.39 8.34 5.30
N ALA A 111 -11.64 8.24 5.73
CA ALA A 111 -12.75 7.78 4.90
C ALA A 111 -12.88 8.57 3.58
N SER A 112 -12.66 9.90 3.60
CA SER A 112 -12.69 10.72 2.39
C SER A 112 -11.65 10.30 1.34
N PHE A 113 -10.46 9.87 1.76
CA PHE A 113 -9.45 9.30 0.89
C PHE A 113 -9.94 7.99 0.24
N PHE A 114 -10.54 7.09 1.01
CA PHE A 114 -11.07 5.84 0.46
C PHE A 114 -12.23 6.06 -0.51
N VAL A 115 -13.09 7.04 -0.24
CA VAL A 115 -14.16 7.45 -1.16
C VAL A 115 -13.57 7.97 -2.46
N GLN A 116 -12.56 8.85 -2.42
CA GLN A 116 -11.89 9.34 -3.62
C GLN A 116 -11.16 8.22 -4.37
N ALA A 117 -10.48 7.33 -3.67
CA ALA A 117 -9.81 6.18 -4.27
C ALA A 117 -10.80 5.26 -4.99
N ALA A 118 -11.92 4.92 -4.34
CA ALA A 118 -12.96 4.09 -4.92
C ALA A 118 -13.63 4.72 -6.14
N ARG A 119 -13.82 6.05 -6.12
CA ARG A 119 -14.51 6.77 -7.18
C ARG A 119 -13.62 7.13 -8.38
N GLU A 120 -12.39 7.58 -8.16
CA GLU A 120 -11.63 8.30 -9.20
C GLU A 120 -10.21 7.82 -9.41
N LEU A 121 -9.51 7.40 -8.34
CA LEU A 121 -8.08 7.10 -8.41
C LEU A 121 -7.79 5.63 -8.68
N GLY A 122 -8.67 4.74 -8.23
CA GLY A 122 -8.40 3.30 -8.11
C GLY A 122 -7.67 2.96 -6.82
N TYR A 123 -7.65 1.69 -6.50
CA TYR A 123 -6.96 1.16 -5.34
C TYR A 123 -6.34 -0.20 -5.65
N TYR A 124 -5.38 -0.65 -4.84
CA TYR A 124 -4.75 -1.95 -5.05
C TYR A 124 -5.66 -3.10 -4.60
N GLY A 125 -5.38 -4.28 -5.13
CA GLY A 125 -6.02 -5.51 -4.71
C GLY A 125 -4.99 -6.52 -4.21
N TYR A 126 -5.44 -7.54 -3.49
CA TYR A 126 -4.58 -8.58 -2.96
C TYR A 126 -4.56 -9.81 -3.85
N ASP A 127 -3.38 -10.43 -4.02
CA ASP A 127 -3.27 -11.76 -4.59
C ASP A 127 -3.61 -12.80 -3.51
N THR A 128 -4.78 -13.38 -3.61
CA THR A 128 -5.25 -14.40 -2.67
C THR A 128 -4.83 -15.83 -3.05
N LYS A 129 -4.27 -16.03 -4.24
CA LYS A 129 -3.97 -17.37 -4.77
C LYS A 129 -3.03 -18.19 -3.89
N PRO A 130 -1.89 -17.64 -3.38
CA PRO A 130 -0.99 -18.41 -2.53
C PRO A 130 -1.63 -18.86 -1.21
N PHE A 131 -2.65 -18.12 -0.76
CA PHE A 131 -3.25 -18.23 0.57
C PHE A 131 -4.62 -18.89 0.59
N LYS A 132 -5.20 -19.17 -0.58
CA LYS A 132 -6.61 -19.58 -0.76
C LYS A 132 -7.07 -20.71 0.18
N LYS A 133 -6.18 -21.64 0.51
CA LYS A 133 -6.50 -22.79 1.38
C LYS A 133 -6.82 -22.38 2.82
N TYR A 134 -6.28 -21.26 3.27
CA TYR A 134 -6.30 -20.82 4.67
C TYR A 134 -7.17 -19.59 4.92
N LEU A 135 -7.61 -18.92 3.84
CA LEU A 135 -8.47 -17.75 3.94
C LEU A 135 -9.92 -18.15 4.19
N SER A 136 -10.61 -17.40 5.04
CA SER A 136 -12.06 -17.46 5.22
C SER A 136 -12.79 -16.72 4.11
N ILE A 137 -12.16 -15.64 3.58
CA ILE A 137 -12.73 -14.90 2.45
C ILE A 137 -12.61 -15.68 1.14
N GLN A 138 -13.65 -15.59 0.31
CA GLN A 138 -13.67 -16.21 -1.02
C GLN A 138 -12.97 -15.34 -2.08
N SER A 139 -12.97 -14.02 -1.90
CA SER A 139 -12.41 -13.06 -2.83
C SER A 139 -12.06 -11.76 -2.12
N SER A 140 -10.97 -11.13 -2.51
CA SER A 140 -10.61 -9.76 -2.10
C SER A 140 -11.10 -8.70 -3.10
N LYS A 141 -11.88 -9.11 -4.11
CA LYS A 141 -12.45 -8.17 -5.07
C LYS A 141 -13.39 -7.19 -4.36
N ASP A 142 -13.31 -5.92 -4.77
CA ASP A 142 -14.16 -4.84 -4.26
C ASP A 142 -14.11 -4.65 -2.72
N TYR A 143 -13.03 -5.14 -2.07
CA TYR A 143 -12.88 -5.03 -0.62
C TYR A 143 -12.93 -3.59 -0.13
N LEU A 144 -12.41 -2.64 -0.91
CA LEU A 144 -12.43 -1.22 -0.58
C LEU A 144 -13.86 -0.72 -0.35
N HIS A 145 -14.77 -1.02 -1.28
CA HIS A 145 -16.18 -0.64 -1.17
C HIS A 145 -16.84 -1.30 0.04
N ARG A 146 -16.57 -2.59 0.25
CA ARG A 146 -17.21 -3.37 1.30
C ARG A 146 -16.73 -3.03 2.71
N LEU A 147 -15.45 -2.74 2.89
CA LEU A 147 -14.85 -2.56 4.22
C LEU A 147 -14.65 -1.09 4.60
N MET A 148 -14.30 -0.25 3.62
CA MET A 148 -13.74 1.07 3.90
C MET A 148 -14.71 2.21 3.58
N LEU A 149 -15.76 1.96 2.78
CA LEU A 149 -16.73 2.99 2.44
C LEU A 149 -17.92 3.00 3.41
N PRO A 150 -18.52 4.19 3.68
CA PRO A 150 -19.83 4.29 4.29
C PRO A 150 -20.86 3.50 3.48
N GLU A 151 -21.90 2.99 4.17
CA GLU A 151 -22.93 2.14 3.57
C GLU A 151 -23.60 2.82 2.36
N GLU A 152 -23.82 4.12 2.44
CA GLU A 152 -24.46 4.93 1.39
C GLU A 152 -23.61 5.06 0.11
N LEU A 153 -22.33 4.78 0.20
CA LEU A 153 -21.36 4.95 -0.88
C LEU A 153 -20.76 3.64 -1.40
N LYS A 154 -21.14 2.50 -0.81
CA LYS A 154 -20.57 1.19 -1.18
C LYS A 154 -20.77 0.80 -2.64
N ASP A 155 -21.88 1.25 -3.27
CA ASP A 155 -22.22 0.94 -4.65
C ASP A 155 -21.82 2.05 -5.63
N MET A 156 -21.00 3.01 -5.19
CA MET A 156 -20.57 4.15 -5.99
C MET A 156 -19.74 3.69 -7.21
N PRO A 157 -20.10 4.10 -8.44
CA PRO A 157 -19.37 3.69 -9.63
C PRO A 157 -18.01 4.38 -9.74
N PHE A 158 -17.03 3.65 -10.27
CA PHE A 158 -15.70 4.20 -10.58
C PHE A 158 -15.74 5.07 -11.82
N ASP A 159 -15.29 6.34 -11.72
CA ASP A 159 -15.17 7.30 -12.80
C ASP A 159 -13.70 7.57 -13.18
N LYS A 160 -13.33 7.18 -14.38
CA LYS A 160 -11.96 7.36 -14.93
C LYS A 160 -11.67 8.79 -15.43
N THR A 161 -12.64 9.69 -15.37
CA THR A 161 -12.54 11.01 -16.01
C THR A 161 -11.37 11.81 -15.45
N LEU A 162 -11.21 11.86 -14.12
CA LEU A 162 -10.12 12.59 -13.46
C LEU A 162 -8.76 12.04 -13.88
N SER A 163 -8.54 10.75 -13.73
CA SER A 163 -7.24 10.12 -14.05
C SER A 163 -6.86 10.26 -15.53
N LYS A 164 -7.86 10.21 -16.45
CA LYS A 164 -7.63 10.49 -17.87
C LYS A 164 -7.25 11.95 -18.12
N LYS A 165 -7.93 12.91 -17.47
CA LYS A 165 -7.63 14.34 -17.60
C LYS A 165 -6.22 14.65 -17.07
N ILE A 166 -5.84 14.12 -15.91
CA ILE A 166 -4.49 14.29 -15.34
C ILE A 166 -3.44 13.72 -16.29
N THR A 167 -3.63 12.50 -16.77
CA THR A 167 -2.69 11.86 -17.70
C THR A 167 -2.54 12.67 -19.00
N LYS A 168 -3.66 13.15 -19.57
CA LYS A 168 -3.63 13.98 -20.75
C LYS A 168 -2.90 15.30 -20.49
N PHE A 169 -3.22 15.98 -19.40
CA PHE A 169 -2.58 17.24 -19.00
C PHE A 169 -1.05 17.08 -18.89
N LEU A 170 -0.56 16.06 -18.19
CA LEU A 170 0.87 15.83 -18.04
C LEU A 170 1.56 15.47 -19.37
N LYS A 171 0.86 14.80 -20.29
CA LYS A 171 1.39 14.52 -21.64
C LYS A 171 1.50 15.76 -22.51
N GLU A 172 0.48 16.60 -22.49
CA GLU A 172 0.36 17.74 -23.40
C GLU A 172 1.03 19.01 -22.88
N ASN A 173 1.23 19.14 -21.56
CA ASN A 173 1.80 20.32 -20.92
C ASN A 173 3.12 20.01 -20.24
N ASP A 174 3.87 21.05 -19.92
CA ASP A 174 5.18 20.96 -19.24
C ASP A 174 5.28 22.01 -18.12
N PRO A 175 4.38 21.94 -17.10
CA PRO A 175 4.42 22.85 -15.97
C PRO A 175 5.61 22.56 -15.06
N LYS A 176 6.03 23.53 -14.25
CA LYS A 176 7.06 23.34 -13.22
C LYS A 176 6.54 22.40 -12.12
N MET A 177 6.99 21.16 -12.14
CA MET A 177 6.60 20.11 -11.19
C MET A 177 7.78 19.24 -10.79
N ILE A 178 7.84 18.87 -9.52
CA ILE A 178 8.80 17.89 -8.99
C ILE A 178 7.99 16.75 -8.34
N PHE A 179 8.27 15.53 -8.75
CA PHE A 179 7.73 14.30 -8.18
C PHE A 179 8.85 13.54 -7.49
N ILE A 180 8.62 13.12 -6.25
CA ILE A 180 9.56 12.33 -5.46
C ILE A 180 8.89 11.03 -5.04
N TYR A 181 9.53 9.91 -5.33
CA TYR A 181 9.04 8.56 -5.05
C TYR A 181 10.10 7.74 -4.32
N GLY A 182 9.67 6.77 -3.52
CA GLY A 182 10.53 5.73 -3.00
C GLY A 182 10.60 4.55 -3.97
N GLN A 183 11.79 4.00 -4.19
CA GLN A 183 11.99 2.87 -5.11
C GLN A 183 11.21 1.62 -4.67
N ASN A 184 11.12 1.37 -3.35
CA ASN A 184 10.46 0.21 -2.76
C ASN A 184 9.00 0.49 -2.38
N ASP A 185 8.55 1.75 -2.49
CA ASP A 185 7.16 2.10 -2.20
C ASP A 185 6.22 1.49 -3.25
N PRO A 186 5.26 0.63 -2.85
CA PRO A 186 4.28 0.07 -3.77
C PRO A 186 3.48 1.13 -4.53
N TRP A 187 3.24 2.30 -3.92
CA TRP A 187 2.53 3.42 -4.54
C TRP A 187 3.28 4.05 -5.70
N THR A 188 4.60 3.92 -5.78
CA THR A 188 5.41 4.39 -6.91
C THR A 188 4.97 3.79 -8.24
N ALA A 189 4.32 2.64 -8.21
CA ALA A 189 3.71 2.01 -9.38
C ALA A 189 2.62 2.85 -10.05
N ALA A 190 1.90 3.65 -9.29
CA ALA A 190 0.89 4.58 -9.78
C ALA A 190 1.47 5.97 -10.11
N GLY A 191 2.76 6.17 -9.85
CA GLY A 191 3.48 7.42 -10.09
C GLY A 191 3.67 7.75 -11.58
N VAL A 192 4.17 8.94 -11.85
CA VAL A 192 4.41 9.45 -13.21
C VAL A 192 5.79 9.07 -13.77
N THR A 193 6.38 7.98 -13.31
CA THR A 193 7.70 7.47 -13.77
C THR A 193 7.76 7.14 -15.26
N TRP A 194 6.59 6.98 -15.89
CA TRP A 194 6.44 6.80 -17.33
C TRP A 194 6.64 8.08 -18.16
N LEU A 195 6.59 9.26 -17.53
CA LEU A 195 6.68 10.55 -18.22
C LEU A 195 8.13 10.81 -18.62
N LYS A 196 8.38 11.07 -19.91
CA LYS A 196 9.70 11.28 -20.48
C LYS A 196 9.71 12.56 -21.34
N GLY A 197 10.91 13.14 -21.54
CA GLY A 197 11.12 14.24 -22.46
C GLY A 197 10.51 15.58 -22.02
N LYS A 198 10.24 15.76 -20.75
CA LYS A 198 9.77 17.03 -20.17
C LYS A 198 10.97 17.88 -19.72
N LYS A 199 10.85 19.20 -19.90
CA LYS A 199 11.90 20.16 -19.51
C LYS A 199 11.66 20.65 -18.08
N ASN A 200 10.40 20.86 -17.70
CA ASN A 200 10.04 21.46 -16.43
C ASN A 200 9.40 20.47 -15.44
N ILE A 201 9.14 19.22 -15.85
CA ILE A 201 8.64 18.16 -14.97
C ILE A 201 9.81 17.21 -14.65
N HIS A 202 10.17 17.15 -13.38
CA HIS A 202 11.29 16.33 -12.88
C HIS A 202 10.76 15.23 -11.98
N VAL A 203 11.31 14.01 -12.15
CA VAL A 203 10.94 12.83 -11.36
C VAL A 203 12.18 12.26 -10.69
N PHE A 204 12.20 12.23 -9.38
CA PHE A 204 13.25 11.67 -8.54
C PHE A 204 12.75 10.41 -7.85
N VAL A 205 13.55 9.36 -7.85
CA VAL A 205 13.22 8.09 -7.21
C VAL A 205 14.33 7.74 -6.24
N GLU A 206 14.06 7.85 -4.94
CA GLU A 206 14.99 7.52 -3.88
C GLU A 206 15.39 6.04 -3.92
N PRO A 207 16.67 5.68 -4.12
CA PRO A 207 17.10 4.29 -4.11
C PRO A 207 16.83 3.61 -2.77
N GLY A 208 16.14 2.45 -2.80
CA GLY A 208 15.73 1.76 -1.58
C GLY A 208 14.66 2.48 -0.73
N GLY A 209 14.22 3.66 -1.16
CA GLY A 209 13.26 4.49 -0.43
C GLY A 209 11.87 3.86 -0.33
N SER A 210 11.16 4.17 0.74
CA SER A 210 9.78 3.78 1.03
C SER A 210 8.81 4.95 0.78
N HIS A 211 7.56 4.83 1.23
CA HIS A 211 6.58 5.94 1.22
C HIS A 211 7.02 7.17 2.03
N ARG A 212 8.10 7.04 2.78
CA ARG A 212 8.74 8.14 3.53
C ARG A 212 9.71 8.96 2.70
N ALA A 213 9.89 8.67 1.40
CA ALA A 213 10.73 9.45 0.50
C ALA A 213 10.32 10.93 0.47
N ARG A 214 11.27 11.83 0.65
CA ARG A 214 11.08 13.29 0.71
C ARG A 214 12.34 13.94 0.13
N ILE A 215 12.30 15.26 -0.10
CA ILE A 215 13.52 16.02 -0.49
C ILE A 215 14.67 15.73 0.47
N GLY A 216 14.40 15.70 1.77
CA GLY A 216 15.42 15.51 2.81
C GLY A 216 16.05 14.12 2.86
N THR A 217 15.39 13.10 2.28
CA THR A 217 15.89 11.70 2.27
C THR A 217 16.56 11.30 0.97
N LEU A 218 16.44 12.13 -0.08
CA LEU A 218 17.13 11.89 -1.33
C LEU A 218 18.67 11.87 -1.13
N PRO A 219 19.41 11.11 -1.96
CA PRO A 219 20.85 11.26 -2.06
C PRO A 219 21.27 12.71 -2.26
N GLU A 220 22.41 13.12 -1.74
CA GLU A 220 22.81 14.53 -1.69
C GLU A 220 22.85 15.20 -3.07
N GLU A 221 23.19 14.48 -4.13
CA GLU A 221 23.22 15.03 -5.49
C GLU A 221 21.81 15.36 -6.00
N GLU A 222 20.86 14.42 -5.84
CA GLU A 222 19.46 14.64 -6.24
C GLU A 222 18.79 15.71 -5.37
N LYS A 223 19.07 15.74 -4.07
CA LYS A 223 18.62 16.78 -3.16
C LYS A 223 19.09 18.15 -3.58
N LYS A 224 20.38 18.28 -3.94
CA LYS A 224 20.97 19.52 -4.46
C LYS A 224 20.25 19.95 -5.75
N GLN A 225 20.04 19.05 -6.70
CA GLN A 225 19.33 19.33 -7.95
C GLN A 225 17.91 19.82 -7.68
N VAL A 226 17.16 19.18 -6.77
CA VAL A 226 15.82 19.62 -6.39
C VAL A 226 15.85 21.04 -5.80
N MET A 227 16.78 21.31 -4.90
CA MET A 227 16.89 22.65 -4.28
C MET A 227 17.29 23.74 -5.28
N GLU A 228 18.16 23.43 -6.24
CA GLU A 228 18.54 24.33 -7.34
C GLU A 228 17.32 24.65 -8.22
N LEU A 229 16.54 23.67 -8.62
CA LEU A 229 15.28 23.85 -9.38
C LEU A 229 14.30 24.75 -8.64
N ILE A 230 14.04 24.46 -7.36
CA ILE A 230 13.15 25.27 -6.54
C ILE A 230 13.63 26.72 -6.46
N ASN A 231 14.93 26.94 -6.18
CA ASN A 231 15.51 28.26 -6.08
C ASN A 231 15.45 29.03 -7.41
N GLU A 232 15.66 28.35 -8.54
CA GLU A 232 15.49 28.95 -9.86
C GLU A 232 14.04 29.38 -10.12
N TRP A 233 13.10 28.51 -9.78
CA TRP A 233 11.67 28.80 -10.01
C TRP A 233 11.11 29.92 -9.13
N LEU A 234 11.67 30.10 -7.94
CA LEU A 234 11.26 31.17 -7.01
C LEU A 234 11.82 32.55 -7.41
N LYS A 235 12.83 32.61 -8.30
CA LYS A 235 13.41 33.88 -8.78
C LYS A 235 12.66 34.46 -10.00
N GLN A 236 11.76 33.70 -10.59
CA GLN A 236 10.94 34.09 -11.74
C GLN A 236 9.56 34.57 -11.30
#